data_6e6407a7edb4f9b84d03c9a624daf3c5
#
_entry.id   6e6407a7edb4f9b84d03c9a624daf3c5
#
_cell.length_a   1.000
_cell.length_b   1.000
_cell.length_c   1.000
_cell.angle_alpha   90.00
_cell.angle_beta   90.00
_cell.angle_gamma   90.00
#
_symmetry.space_group_name_H-M   'P 1'
#
loop_
_entity.id
_entity.type
_entity.pdbx_description
1 polymer ?
#
loop_
_entity_poly.entity_id
_entity_poly.type
_entity_poly.pdbx_seq_one_letter_code
_entity_poly.pdbx_strand_id
1 'polypeptide(L)'
;MTNFVLVAGARLGASAWDEVAAELRAAGHEPRPLTLSGLAEKRGVPAGQQTHVRDIVDEVERLDLREVVLVGHSYSGIPVGQAAERIGDRLARVMFVDSSVPVDGESFLSGWPSDHVREAIEESDGFWLPVGPEHYAGQGLTDEQIARIIDRSSPHPGATLTEPAVLTRPLGELPATYIKCLLDDEEPMPVVAELLKSESWELVEMDTGHWPMFSQPRELARILAESVATSALPS
;
A
#
# COMPACT_ATOMS: atom_id res chain seq x y z
N MET A 1 16.90 13.93 3.88
CA MET A 1 15.82 14.15 2.90
C MET A 1 15.63 12.82 2.18
N THR A 2 14.43 12.27 2.20
CA THR A 2 14.11 10.91 1.71
C THR A 2 13.01 11.00 0.67
N ASN A 3 13.09 10.20 -0.40
CA ASN A 3 12.06 10.06 -1.41
C ASN A 3 11.04 9.00 -0.99
N PHE A 4 9.81 9.39 -0.71
CA PHE A 4 8.71 8.47 -0.43
C PHE A 4 7.81 8.34 -1.67
N VAL A 5 7.59 7.13 -2.15
CA VAL A 5 6.54 6.83 -3.14
C VAL A 5 5.39 6.18 -2.41
N LEU A 6 4.23 6.86 -2.36
CA LEU A 6 3.07 6.50 -1.54
C LEU A 6 1.95 5.95 -2.43
N VAL A 7 1.60 4.69 -2.24
CA VAL A 7 0.61 3.98 -3.06
C VAL A 7 -0.58 3.59 -2.20
N ALA A 8 -1.77 4.08 -2.57
CA ALA A 8 -3.00 3.82 -1.83
C ALA A 8 -3.57 2.42 -2.12
N GLY A 9 -4.40 1.95 -1.21
CA GLY A 9 -5.11 0.67 -1.31
C GLY A 9 -6.15 0.63 -2.43
N ALA A 10 -6.91 -0.45 -2.46
CA ALA A 10 -7.94 -0.66 -3.46
C ALA A 10 -8.89 0.53 -3.58
N ARG A 11 -9.30 0.87 -4.81
CA ARG A 11 -10.28 1.91 -5.15
C ARG A 11 -9.81 3.36 -4.93
N LEU A 12 -8.65 3.58 -4.30
CA LEU A 12 -8.12 4.91 -3.98
C LEU A 12 -6.95 5.29 -4.90
N GLY A 13 -6.76 6.58 -5.09
CA GLY A 13 -5.63 7.17 -5.82
C GLY A 13 -4.70 7.98 -4.90
N ALA A 14 -3.81 8.74 -5.53
CA ALA A 14 -2.79 9.56 -4.86
C ALA A 14 -3.36 10.50 -3.79
N SER A 15 -4.56 11.05 -4.00
CA SER A 15 -5.21 11.99 -3.08
C SER A 15 -5.49 11.40 -1.68
N ALA A 16 -5.50 10.07 -1.52
CA ALA A 16 -5.63 9.45 -0.20
C ALA A 16 -4.47 9.81 0.74
N TRP A 17 -3.33 10.19 0.19
CA TRP A 17 -2.13 10.52 0.91
C TRP A 17 -1.90 12.02 1.15
N ASP A 18 -2.84 12.90 0.75
CA ASP A 18 -2.66 14.36 0.79
C ASP A 18 -2.18 14.88 2.15
N GLU A 19 -2.81 14.44 3.24
CA GLU A 19 -2.48 14.89 4.60
C GLU A 19 -1.13 14.32 5.08
N VAL A 20 -0.87 13.04 4.83
CA VAL A 20 0.42 12.41 5.16
C VAL A 20 1.56 13.06 4.36
N ALA A 21 1.34 13.33 3.07
CA ALA A 21 2.32 14.00 2.23
C ALA A 21 2.62 15.43 2.70
N ALA A 22 1.62 16.15 3.21
CA ALA A 22 1.83 17.48 3.78
C ALA A 22 2.73 17.42 5.03
N GLU A 23 2.50 16.47 5.94
CA GLU A 23 3.30 16.26 7.14
C GLU A 23 4.74 15.82 6.80
N LEU A 24 4.92 14.90 5.84
CA LEU A 24 6.25 14.49 5.39
C LEU A 24 7.03 15.63 4.76
N ARG A 25 6.38 16.51 3.97
CA ARG A 25 7.02 17.73 3.44
C ARG A 25 7.43 18.69 4.54
N ALA A 26 6.55 18.89 5.54
CA ALA A 26 6.86 19.72 6.69
C ALA A 26 8.07 19.20 7.50
N ALA A 27 8.28 17.87 7.49
CA ALA A 27 9.44 17.20 8.08
C ALA A 27 10.70 17.21 7.18
N GLY A 28 10.66 17.83 5.98
CA GLY A 28 11.80 17.95 5.07
C GLY A 28 12.04 16.76 4.15
N HIS A 29 11.02 15.93 3.93
CA HIS A 29 11.05 14.80 2.99
C HIS A 29 10.37 15.14 1.66
N GLU A 30 10.53 14.25 0.67
CA GLU A 30 9.96 14.35 -0.67
C GLU A 30 8.90 13.25 -0.90
N PRO A 31 7.65 13.44 -0.43
CA PRO A 31 6.58 12.50 -0.69
C PRO A 31 6.00 12.67 -2.10
N ARG A 32 5.80 11.53 -2.75
CA ARG A 32 5.23 11.38 -4.10
C ARG A 32 4.05 10.42 -4.06
N PRO A 33 2.84 10.91 -3.74
CA PRO A 33 1.64 10.11 -3.89
C PRO A 33 1.45 9.70 -5.36
N LEU A 34 1.22 8.40 -5.59
CA LEU A 34 1.10 7.83 -6.93
C LEU A 34 -0.28 7.20 -7.11
N THR A 35 -0.98 7.59 -8.18
CA THR A 35 -2.19 6.89 -8.64
C THR A 35 -1.80 5.79 -9.62
N LEU A 36 -2.26 4.57 -9.36
CA LEU A 36 -2.07 3.43 -10.25
C LEU A 36 -3.07 3.47 -11.41
N SER A 37 -2.71 2.85 -12.53
CA SER A 37 -3.55 2.73 -13.73
C SER A 37 -4.91 2.11 -13.40
N GLY A 38 -5.97 2.62 -14.02
CA GLY A 38 -7.35 2.19 -13.82
C GLY A 38 -8.05 2.82 -12.61
N LEU A 39 -7.35 3.62 -11.77
CA LEU A 39 -7.90 4.24 -10.56
C LEU A 39 -8.02 5.77 -10.69
N ALA A 40 -8.90 6.36 -9.93
CA ALA A 40 -9.10 7.80 -9.78
C ALA A 40 -9.01 8.55 -11.13
N GLU A 41 -8.08 9.49 -11.30
CA GLU A 41 -7.84 10.26 -12.53
C GLU A 41 -7.32 9.41 -13.70
N LYS A 42 -6.78 8.21 -13.42
CA LYS A 42 -6.35 7.25 -14.45
C LYS A 42 -7.43 6.20 -14.80
N ARG A 43 -8.70 6.43 -14.43
CA ARG A 43 -9.83 5.57 -14.81
C ARG A 43 -9.89 5.41 -16.33
N GLY A 44 -10.20 4.18 -16.77
CA GLY A 44 -10.24 3.85 -18.20
C GLY A 44 -8.91 3.40 -18.80
N VAL A 45 -7.80 3.52 -18.06
CA VAL A 45 -6.53 2.88 -18.45
C VAL A 45 -6.62 1.40 -18.06
N PRO A 46 -6.50 0.46 -19.02
CA PRO A 46 -6.53 -0.97 -18.71
C PRO A 46 -5.39 -1.35 -17.74
N ALA A 47 -5.71 -2.12 -16.72
CA ALA A 47 -4.74 -2.51 -15.71
C ALA A 47 -4.93 -3.96 -15.25
N GLY A 48 -3.82 -4.68 -15.16
CA GLY A 48 -3.64 -5.93 -14.43
C GLY A 48 -2.58 -5.75 -13.34
N GLN A 49 -2.29 -6.81 -12.60
CA GLN A 49 -1.34 -6.76 -11.48
C GLN A 49 0.03 -6.22 -11.93
N GLN A 50 0.54 -6.70 -13.06
CA GLN A 50 1.85 -6.28 -13.57
C GLN A 50 1.84 -4.86 -14.17
N THR A 51 0.67 -4.29 -14.49
CA THR A 51 0.55 -2.88 -14.87
C THR A 51 0.81 -1.99 -13.65
N HIS A 52 0.21 -2.32 -12.50
CA HIS A 52 0.44 -1.60 -11.25
C HIS A 52 1.90 -1.65 -10.80
N VAL A 53 2.55 -2.80 -10.95
CA VAL A 53 3.99 -2.92 -10.65
C VAL A 53 4.82 -2.01 -11.56
N ARG A 54 4.51 -1.97 -12.88
CA ARG A 54 5.20 -1.08 -13.83
C ARG A 54 4.97 0.39 -13.50
N ASP A 55 3.76 0.80 -13.16
CA ASP A 55 3.47 2.19 -12.75
C ASP A 55 4.42 2.68 -11.66
N ILE A 56 4.72 1.82 -10.68
CA ILE A 56 5.61 2.16 -9.56
C ILE A 56 7.07 2.20 -10.00
N VAL A 57 7.51 1.21 -10.76
CA VAL A 57 8.90 1.13 -11.26
C VAL A 57 9.18 2.31 -12.20
N ASP A 58 8.28 2.56 -13.16
CA ASP A 58 8.41 3.65 -14.13
C ASP A 58 8.48 5.03 -13.45
N GLU A 59 7.71 5.24 -12.37
CA GLU A 59 7.78 6.51 -11.62
C GLU A 59 9.14 6.71 -10.95
N VAL A 60 9.70 5.65 -10.35
CA VAL A 60 11.04 5.68 -9.73
C VAL A 60 12.13 5.92 -10.76
N GLU A 61 12.06 5.24 -11.91
CA GLU A 61 13.04 5.35 -12.99
C GLU A 61 12.95 6.69 -13.73
N ARG A 62 11.74 7.11 -14.09
CA ARG A 62 11.49 8.37 -14.80
C ARG A 62 12.03 9.59 -14.07
N LEU A 63 11.97 9.57 -12.73
CA LEU A 63 12.46 10.64 -11.87
C LEU A 63 13.90 10.42 -11.39
N ASP A 64 14.54 9.31 -11.80
CA ASP A 64 15.86 8.86 -11.34
C ASP A 64 15.99 8.87 -9.81
N LEU A 65 14.94 8.44 -9.10
CA LEU A 65 14.94 8.44 -7.64
C LEU A 65 15.94 7.43 -7.09
N ARG A 66 16.60 7.80 -5.98
CA ARG A 66 17.52 6.99 -5.20
C ARG A 66 17.12 7.06 -3.74
N GLU A 67 17.58 6.09 -2.94
CA GLU A 67 17.22 5.97 -1.52
C GLU A 67 15.70 6.06 -1.34
N VAL A 68 14.96 5.26 -2.15
CA VAL A 68 13.51 5.32 -2.22
C VAL A 68 12.90 4.50 -1.09
N VAL A 69 11.93 5.08 -0.41
CA VAL A 69 11.01 4.36 0.47
C VAL A 69 9.70 4.15 -0.29
N LEU A 70 9.41 2.89 -0.60
CA LEU A 70 8.12 2.50 -1.19
C LEU A 70 7.12 2.22 -0.08
N VAL A 71 5.96 2.87 -0.12
CA VAL A 71 4.90 2.69 0.88
C VAL A 71 3.65 2.15 0.18
N GLY A 72 3.21 0.97 0.60
CA GLY A 72 1.98 0.34 0.10
C GLY A 72 0.97 0.15 1.20
N HIS A 73 -0.28 0.58 0.96
CA HIS A 73 -1.40 0.40 1.86
C HIS A 73 -2.35 -0.69 1.35
N SER A 74 -2.83 -1.58 2.22
CA SER A 74 -3.88 -2.55 1.87
C SER A 74 -3.49 -3.41 0.66
N TYR A 75 -4.33 -3.49 -0.37
CA TYR A 75 -4.06 -4.14 -1.64
C TYR A 75 -2.69 -3.78 -2.24
N SER A 76 -2.31 -2.50 -2.16
CA SER A 76 -1.12 -2.03 -2.88
C SER A 76 0.21 -2.55 -2.32
N GLY A 77 0.21 -3.19 -1.16
CA GLY A 77 1.39 -3.93 -0.69
C GLY A 77 1.86 -5.00 -1.68
N ILE A 78 0.93 -5.60 -2.44
CA ILE A 78 1.28 -6.60 -3.46
C ILE A 78 2.08 -6.00 -4.63
N PRO A 79 1.62 -4.97 -5.37
CA PRO A 79 2.44 -4.36 -6.42
C PRO A 79 3.67 -3.64 -5.88
N VAL A 80 3.60 -3.04 -4.68
CA VAL A 80 4.74 -2.36 -4.05
C VAL A 80 5.86 -3.34 -3.70
N GLY A 81 5.54 -4.51 -3.11
CA GLY A 81 6.55 -5.53 -2.80
C GLY A 81 7.25 -6.08 -4.05
N GLN A 82 6.50 -6.29 -5.15
CA GLN A 82 7.09 -6.69 -6.44
C GLN A 82 7.94 -5.59 -7.07
N ALA A 83 7.49 -4.32 -6.97
CA ALA A 83 8.25 -3.17 -7.47
C ALA A 83 9.54 -2.96 -6.66
N ALA A 84 9.50 -3.16 -5.35
CA ALA A 84 10.67 -3.06 -4.46
C ALA A 84 11.81 -3.98 -4.90
N GLU A 85 11.49 -5.23 -5.27
CA GLU A 85 12.46 -6.15 -5.85
C GLU A 85 13.07 -5.61 -7.15
N ARG A 86 12.25 -5.01 -8.02
CA ARG A 86 12.67 -4.60 -9.38
C ARG A 86 13.49 -3.33 -9.41
N ILE A 87 13.25 -2.39 -8.49
CA ILE A 87 14.04 -1.15 -8.42
C ILE A 87 15.45 -1.37 -7.82
N GLY A 88 15.71 -2.55 -7.24
CA GLY A 88 17.03 -3.02 -6.82
C GLY A 88 17.75 -2.05 -5.88
N ASP A 89 18.92 -1.57 -6.28
CA ASP A 89 19.79 -0.68 -5.53
C ASP A 89 19.22 0.75 -5.32
N ARG A 90 18.09 1.07 -5.92
CA ARG A 90 17.38 2.32 -5.68
C ARG A 90 16.55 2.30 -4.40
N LEU A 91 16.22 1.10 -3.89
CA LEU A 91 15.38 0.91 -2.70
C LEU A 91 16.20 1.18 -1.43
N ALA A 92 15.67 2.04 -0.55
CA ALA A 92 16.14 2.13 0.83
C ALA A 92 15.33 1.22 1.75
N ARG A 93 14.00 1.20 1.60
CA ARG A 93 13.08 0.39 2.42
C ARG A 93 11.72 0.25 1.74
N VAL A 94 11.04 -0.85 2.00
CA VAL A 94 9.61 -0.99 1.70
C VAL A 94 8.81 -0.94 2.99
N MET A 95 7.68 -0.22 2.97
CA MET A 95 6.77 -0.11 4.11
C MET A 95 5.38 -0.58 3.73
N PHE A 96 4.88 -1.54 4.47
CA PHE A 96 3.58 -2.17 4.30
C PHE A 96 2.63 -1.63 5.37
N VAL A 97 1.68 -0.78 4.98
CA VAL A 97 0.72 -0.16 5.90
C VAL A 97 -0.56 -0.97 5.89
N ASP A 98 -0.75 -1.78 6.91
CA ASP A 98 -1.90 -2.67 7.09
C ASP A 98 -2.31 -3.38 5.79
N SER A 99 -1.33 -4.02 5.14
CA SER A 99 -1.44 -4.44 3.76
C SER A 99 -1.20 -5.94 3.57
N SER A 100 -1.73 -6.47 2.47
CA SER A 100 -1.27 -7.74 1.93
C SER A 100 0.16 -7.60 1.41
N VAL A 101 0.90 -8.71 1.42
CA VAL A 101 2.24 -8.80 0.85
C VAL A 101 2.23 -9.81 -0.32
N PRO A 102 3.08 -9.64 -1.34
CA PRO A 102 3.09 -10.58 -2.47
C PRO A 102 3.65 -11.94 -2.04
N VAL A 103 2.99 -12.99 -2.52
CA VAL A 103 3.47 -14.38 -2.50
C VAL A 103 3.54 -14.83 -3.96
N ASP A 104 4.67 -15.42 -4.36
CA ASP A 104 4.88 -15.82 -5.77
C ASP A 104 3.81 -16.79 -6.24
N GLY A 105 3.20 -16.49 -7.39
CA GLY A 105 2.11 -17.29 -7.98
C GLY A 105 0.73 -17.06 -7.33
N GLU A 106 0.60 -16.27 -6.25
CA GLU A 106 -0.67 -15.99 -5.59
C GLU A 106 -1.24 -14.63 -6.00
N SER A 107 -2.57 -14.56 -6.10
CA SER A 107 -3.28 -13.29 -6.31
C SER A 107 -3.71 -12.67 -4.96
N PHE A 108 -4.11 -11.40 -4.98
CA PHE A 108 -4.72 -10.78 -3.80
C PHE A 108 -5.89 -11.61 -3.26
N LEU A 109 -6.79 -12.07 -4.15
CA LEU A 109 -7.96 -12.85 -3.76
C LEU A 109 -7.65 -14.31 -3.39
N SER A 110 -6.43 -14.83 -3.61
CA SER A 110 -6.03 -16.13 -3.08
C SER A 110 -5.48 -16.02 -1.65
N GLY A 111 -4.75 -14.95 -1.35
CA GLY A 111 -4.25 -14.65 0.00
C GLY A 111 -5.33 -14.10 0.95
N TRP A 112 -6.40 -13.55 0.41
CA TRP A 112 -7.56 -13.05 1.14
C TRP A 112 -8.83 -13.61 0.50
N PRO A 113 -9.25 -14.83 0.87
CA PRO A 113 -10.36 -15.52 0.23
C PRO A 113 -11.66 -14.76 0.45
N SER A 114 -12.21 -14.26 -0.64
CA SER A 114 -13.43 -13.47 -0.64
C SER A 114 -14.24 -13.79 -1.89
N ASP A 115 -15.03 -14.85 -1.81
CA ASP A 115 -15.88 -15.29 -2.92
C ASP A 115 -16.85 -14.18 -3.35
N HIS A 116 -17.38 -13.43 -2.39
CA HIS A 116 -18.26 -12.29 -2.67
C HIS A 116 -17.57 -11.16 -3.47
N VAL A 117 -16.25 -10.97 -3.34
CA VAL A 117 -15.52 -9.99 -4.18
C VAL A 117 -15.35 -10.52 -5.60
N ARG A 118 -15.13 -11.83 -5.78
CA ARG A 118 -15.08 -12.44 -7.13
C ARG A 118 -16.41 -12.30 -7.85
N GLU A 119 -17.50 -12.64 -7.15
CA GLU A 119 -18.86 -12.48 -7.66
C GLU A 119 -19.16 -11.01 -8.01
N ALA A 120 -18.83 -10.07 -7.13
CA ALA A 120 -19.02 -8.64 -7.37
C ALA A 120 -18.23 -8.11 -8.58
N ILE A 121 -17.00 -8.63 -8.82
CA ILE A 121 -16.19 -8.30 -10.00
C ILE A 121 -16.87 -8.82 -11.28
N GLU A 122 -17.37 -10.06 -11.26
CA GLU A 122 -18.06 -10.68 -12.41
C GLU A 122 -19.37 -9.95 -12.74
N GLU A 123 -20.15 -9.57 -11.73
CA GLU A 123 -21.42 -8.84 -11.87
C GLU A 123 -21.24 -7.37 -12.32
N SER A 124 -20.03 -6.80 -12.17
CA SER A 124 -19.72 -5.40 -12.43
C SER A 124 -18.72 -5.20 -13.58
N ASP A 125 -18.87 -5.97 -14.65
CA ASP A 125 -18.06 -5.86 -15.87
C ASP A 125 -16.53 -5.88 -15.61
N GLY A 126 -16.09 -6.66 -14.63
CA GLY A 126 -14.68 -6.82 -14.30
C GLY A 126 -14.14 -5.78 -13.31
N PHE A 127 -14.99 -5.06 -12.58
CA PHE A 127 -14.58 -4.08 -11.59
C PHE A 127 -15.10 -4.40 -10.19
N TRP A 128 -14.28 -4.15 -9.18
CA TRP A 128 -14.73 -4.10 -7.80
C TRP A 128 -15.16 -2.68 -7.45
N LEU A 129 -16.47 -2.50 -7.28
CA LEU A 129 -17.07 -1.18 -7.08
C LEU A 129 -16.77 -0.60 -5.69
N PRO A 130 -16.85 0.75 -5.53
CA PRO A 130 -16.82 1.38 -4.21
C PRO A 130 -17.90 0.81 -3.29
N VAL A 131 -17.62 0.81 -1.98
CA VAL A 131 -18.49 0.29 -0.93
C VAL A 131 -19.17 1.41 -0.16
N GLY A 132 -20.25 1.09 0.54
CA GLY A 132 -20.99 2.04 1.37
C GLY A 132 -20.31 2.34 2.71
N PRO A 133 -20.84 3.33 3.47
CA PRO A 133 -20.27 3.78 4.74
C PRO A 133 -20.20 2.69 5.81
N GLU A 134 -21.07 1.69 5.74
CA GLU A 134 -21.10 0.56 6.68
C GLU A 134 -19.79 -0.25 6.69
N HIS A 135 -19.08 -0.25 5.58
CA HIS A 135 -17.79 -0.95 5.45
C HIS A 135 -16.69 -0.34 6.34
N TYR A 136 -16.84 0.89 6.73
CA TYR A 136 -15.86 1.65 7.53
C TYR A 136 -16.21 1.69 9.02
N ALA A 137 -17.27 0.99 9.45
CA ALA A 137 -17.70 0.97 10.84
C ALA A 137 -16.65 0.33 11.75
N GLY A 138 -16.40 0.93 12.92
CA GLY A 138 -15.44 0.40 13.88
C GLY A 138 -13.97 0.72 13.60
N GLN A 139 -13.66 1.42 12.50
CA GLN A 139 -12.30 1.71 12.05
C GLN A 139 -11.71 3.03 12.61
N GLY A 140 -12.34 3.61 13.65
CA GLY A 140 -11.85 4.85 14.28
C GLY A 140 -11.94 6.09 13.38
N LEU A 141 -12.78 6.05 12.33
CA LEU A 141 -13.01 7.15 11.39
C LEU A 141 -14.23 7.98 11.80
N THR A 142 -14.16 9.28 11.58
CA THR A 142 -15.33 10.17 11.66
C THR A 142 -16.19 10.06 10.41
N ASP A 143 -17.48 10.47 10.48
CA ASP A 143 -18.39 10.48 9.32
C ASP A 143 -17.81 11.33 8.16
N GLU A 144 -17.12 12.44 8.46
CA GLU A 144 -16.46 13.28 7.46
C GLU A 144 -15.30 12.56 6.77
N GLN A 145 -14.50 11.80 7.52
CA GLN A 145 -13.41 10.99 6.95
C GLN A 145 -13.96 9.87 6.08
N ILE A 146 -15.01 9.18 6.52
CA ILE A 146 -15.71 8.16 5.72
C ILE A 146 -16.26 8.78 4.43
N ALA A 147 -16.94 9.92 4.51
CA ALA A 147 -17.45 10.60 3.32
C ALA A 147 -16.32 10.96 2.33
N ARG A 148 -15.17 11.42 2.81
CA ARG A 148 -13.99 11.71 1.97
C ARG A 148 -13.40 10.46 1.31
N ILE A 149 -13.37 9.33 2.00
CA ILE A 149 -12.91 8.06 1.42
C ILE A 149 -13.85 7.64 0.29
N ILE A 150 -15.15 7.69 0.52
CA ILE A 150 -16.17 7.32 -0.47
C ILE A 150 -16.10 8.24 -1.70
N ASP A 151 -16.02 9.55 -1.50
CA ASP A 151 -15.92 10.54 -2.59
C ASP A 151 -14.67 10.34 -3.46
N ARG A 152 -13.55 9.92 -2.86
CA ARG A 152 -12.27 9.64 -3.54
C ARG A 152 -12.18 8.24 -4.13
N SER A 153 -13.14 7.36 -3.83
CA SER A 153 -13.16 5.98 -4.32
C SER A 153 -13.57 5.90 -5.79
N SER A 154 -12.97 4.98 -6.51
CA SER A 154 -13.29 4.65 -7.91
C SER A 154 -13.42 3.14 -8.08
N PRO A 155 -14.14 2.65 -9.12
CA PRO A 155 -14.12 1.24 -9.48
C PRO A 155 -12.67 0.73 -9.63
N HIS A 156 -12.37 -0.41 -9.01
CA HIS A 156 -11.04 -1.02 -9.02
C HIS A 156 -10.98 -2.12 -10.08
N PRO A 157 -10.01 -2.13 -11.01
CA PRO A 157 -9.91 -3.17 -12.02
C PRO A 157 -9.72 -4.56 -11.40
N GLY A 158 -10.65 -5.48 -11.62
CA GLY A 158 -10.65 -6.82 -11.03
C GLY A 158 -9.44 -7.66 -11.42
N ALA A 159 -8.90 -7.48 -12.63
CA ALA A 159 -7.69 -8.18 -13.08
C ALA A 159 -6.50 -7.95 -12.13
N THR A 160 -6.37 -6.77 -11.52
CA THR A 160 -5.31 -6.47 -10.56
C THR A 160 -5.41 -7.28 -9.27
N LEU A 161 -6.63 -7.74 -8.92
CA LEU A 161 -6.91 -8.53 -7.74
C LEU A 161 -6.84 -10.05 -7.99
N THR A 162 -7.06 -10.47 -9.24
CA THR A 162 -7.16 -11.89 -9.63
C THR A 162 -5.89 -12.41 -10.30
N GLU A 163 -5.07 -11.55 -10.91
CA GLU A 163 -3.79 -11.97 -11.48
C GLU A 163 -2.75 -12.26 -10.40
N PRO A 164 -1.88 -13.26 -10.61
CA PRO A 164 -0.88 -13.63 -9.63
C PRO A 164 0.25 -12.60 -9.52
N ALA A 165 0.82 -12.49 -8.33
CA ALA A 165 2.09 -11.82 -8.11
C ALA A 165 3.25 -12.65 -8.70
N VAL A 166 4.32 -11.97 -9.10
CA VAL A 166 5.53 -12.58 -9.65
C VAL A 166 6.74 -12.04 -8.88
N LEU A 167 7.40 -12.92 -8.15
CA LEU A 167 8.64 -12.65 -7.44
C LEU A 167 9.77 -13.49 -8.02
N THR A 168 10.98 -12.97 -8.06
CA THR A 168 12.18 -13.67 -8.51
C THR A 168 13.11 -14.04 -7.36
N ARG A 169 12.89 -13.43 -6.17
CA ARG A 169 13.61 -13.72 -4.94
C ARG A 169 12.69 -13.60 -3.71
N PRO A 170 13.10 -14.18 -2.56
CA PRO A 170 12.30 -14.10 -1.35
C PRO A 170 12.08 -12.67 -0.87
N LEU A 171 10.83 -12.30 -0.59
CA LEU A 171 10.46 -10.97 -0.07
C LEU A 171 11.15 -10.65 1.26
N GLY A 172 11.42 -11.68 2.09
CA GLY A 172 12.08 -11.53 3.39
C GLY A 172 13.52 -11.04 3.33
N GLU A 173 14.15 -10.97 2.15
CA GLU A 173 15.49 -10.40 1.96
C GLU A 173 15.45 -8.86 1.83
N LEU A 174 14.30 -8.28 1.55
CA LEU A 174 14.17 -6.83 1.41
C LEU A 174 14.12 -6.16 2.79
N PRO A 175 14.74 -4.97 2.95
CA PRO A 175 14.57 -4.17 4.16
C PRO A 175 13.12 -3.66 4.21
N ALA A 176 12.36 -4.07 5.23
CA ALA A 176 10.95 -3.79 5.32
C ALA A 176 10.48 -3.37 6.72
N THR A 177 9.43 -2.56 6.75
CA THR A 177 8.64 -2.28 7.95
C THR A 177 7.19 -2.63 7.68
N TYR A 178 6.58 -3.45 8.52
CA TYR A 178 5.14 -3.69 8.52
C TYR A 178 4.49 -2.82 9.59
N ILE A 179 3.54 -1.99 9.19
CA ILE A 179 2.77 -1.12 10.08
C ILE A 179 1.39 -1.77 10.24
N LYS A 180 1.13 -2.32 11.43
CA LYS A 180 -0.14 -2.98 11.77
C LYS A 180 -1.10 -2.00 12.40
N CYS A 181 -2.33 -1.95 11.91
CA CYS A 181 -3.43 -1.17 12.47
C CYS A 181 -4.29 -2.08 13.37
N LEU A 182 -4.27 -1.82 14.69
CA LEU A 182 -4.79 -2.74 15.71
C LEU A 182 -6.33 -2.80 15.78
N LEU A 183 -7.06 -1.80 15.24
CA LEU A 183 -8.53 -1.84 15.18
C LEU A 183 -9.06 -2.63 13.97
N ASP A 184 -8.22 -2.93 12.99
CA ASP A 184 -8.59 -3.78 11.85
C ASP A 184 -8.48 -5.26 12.23
N ASP A 185 -7.34 -5.65 12.82
CA ASP A 185 -7.09 -6.97 13.39
C ASP A 185 -5.98 -6.83 14.45
N GLU A 186 -5.97 -7.67 15.48
CA GLU A 186 -4.94 -7.62 16.53
C GLU A 186 -3.60 -8.19 16.08
N GLU A 187 -3.61 -9.18 15.18
CA GLU A 187 -2.41 -9.88 14.73
C GLU A 187 -2.16 -9.67 13.22
N PRO A 188 -0.89 -9.65 12.79
CA PRO A 188 -0.56 -9.64 11.37
C PRO A 188 -0.94 -10.99 10.72
N MET A 189 -1.23 -10.95 9.42
CA MET A 189 -1.49 -12.15 8.62
C MET A 189 -0.37 -13.20 8.79
N PRO A 190 -0.67 -14.51 8.71
CA PRO A 190 0.35 -15.56 8.91
C PRO A 190 1.60 -15.42 8.04
N VAL A 191 1.44 -15.01 6.78
CA VAL A 191 2.58 -14.77 5.88
C VAL A 191 3.46 -13.63 6.37
N VAL A 192 2.87 -12.56 6.92
CA VAL A 192 3.61 -11.44 7.51
C VAL A 192 4.33 -11.86 8.79
N ALA A 193 3.66 -12.66 9.65
CA ALA A 193 4.27 -13.20 10.86
C ALA A 193 5.51 -14.07 10.56
N GLU A 194 5.53 -14.81 9.43
CA GLU A 194 6.72 -15.52 8.97
C GLU A 194 7.82 -14.58 8.49
N LEU A 195 7.47 -13.52 7.74
CA LEU A 195 8.43 -12.52 7.26
C LEU A 195 9.08 -11.74 8.41
N LEU A 196 8.34 -11.45 9.47
CA LEU A 196 8.83 -10.78 10.68
C LEU A 196 9.87 -11.60 11.48
N LYS A 197 10.13 -12.85 11.13
CA LYS A 197 11.26 -13.63 11.68
C LYS A 197 12.60 -13.25 11.04
N SER A 198 12.58 -12.55 9.91
CA SER A 198 13.77 -12.02 9.27
C SER A 198 14.27 -10.77 10.00
N GLU A 199 15.58 -10.65 10.20
CA GLU A 199 16.21 -9.45 10.77
C GLU A 199 16.03 -8.19 9.90
N SER A 200 15.67 -8.38 8.62
CA SER A 200 15.38 -7.28 7.67
C SER A 200 14.00 -6.68 7.84
N TRP A 201 13.11 -7.32 8.63
CA TRP A 201 11.73 -6.92 8.81
C TRP A 201 11.47 -6.40 10.22
N GLU A 202 10.77 -5.28 10.30
CA GLU A 202 10.34 -4.63 11.55
C GLU A 202 8.82 -4.54 11.62
N LEU A 203 8.26 -4.72 12.82
CA LEU A 203 6.85 -4.47 13.12
C LEU A 203 6.70 -3.15 13.85
N VAL A 204 5.77 -2.33 13.41
CA VAL A 204 5.29 -1.14 14.11
C VAL A 204 3.77 -1.25 14.25
N GLU A 205 3.24 -0.95 15.41
CA GLU A 205 1.81 -1.00 15.69
C GLU A 205 1.23 0.40 15.79
N MET A 206 0.02 0.59 15.26
CA MET A 206 -0.76 1.83 15.37
C MET A 206 -2.14 1.52 15.97
N ASP A 207 -2.53 2.24 17.01
CA ASP A 207 -3.87 2.16 17.60
C ASP A 207 -4.88 2.93 16.73
N THR A 208 -5.21 2.35 15.58
CA THR A 208 -6.12 2.91 14.58
C THR A 208 -6.68 1.79 13.69
N GLY A 209 -7.67 2.11 12.84
CA GLY A 209 -8.21 1.19 11.84
C GLY A 209 -7.45 1.22 10.53
N HIS A 210 -7.96 0.47 9.57
CA HIS A 210 -7.35 0.16 8.26
C HIS A 210 -6.94 1.38 7.41
N TRP A 211 -7.45 2.55 7.67
CA TRP A 211 -7.17 3.78 6.90
C TRP A 211 -6.41 4.84 7.72
N PRO A 212 -5.17 4.57 8.19
CA PRO A 212 -4.41 5.49 9.04
C PRO A 212 -4.09 6.83 8.36
N MET A 213 -4.03 6.87 7.02
CA MET A 213 -3.82 8.09 6.24
C MET A 213 -4.99 9.09 6.36
N PHE A 214 -6.18 8.63 6.80
CA PHE A 214 -7.35 9.48 7.06
C PHE A 214 -7.58 9.69 8.57
N SER A 215 -7.40 8.65 9.40
CA SER A 215 -7.68 8.71 10.83
C SER A 215 -6.56 9.38 11.63
N GLN A 216 -5.30 9.08 11.31
CA GLN A 216 -4.11 9.55 12.05
C GLN A 216 -2.95 9.93 11.10
N PRO A 217 -3.15 10.85 10.13
CA PRO A 217 -2.16 11.16 9.09
C PRO A 217 -0.82 11.66 9.64
N ARG A 218 -0.84 12.45 10.73
CA ARG A 218 0.36 12.98 11.39
C ARG A 218 1.18 11.87 12.04
N GLU A 219 0.53 10.96 12.75
CA GLU A 219 1.21 9.84 13.40
C GLU A 219 1.79 8.87 12.38
N LEU A 220 1.03 8.57 11.31
CA LEU A 220 1.54 7.76 10.21
C LEU A 220 2.77 8.41 9.56
N ALA A 221 2.73 9.71 9.27
CA ALA A 221 3.87 10.43 8.70
C ALA A 221 5.11 10.38 9.62
N ARG A 222 4.92 10.50 10.94
CA ARG A 222 5.99 10.38 11.94
C ARG A 222 6.64 8.98 11.89
N ILE A 223 5.82 7.92 11.90
CA ILE A 223 6.30 6.53 11.82
C ILE A 223 7.07 6.29 10.52
N LEU A 224 6.52 6.74 9.37
CA LEU A 224 7.19 6.60 8.08
C LEU A 224 8.58 7.28 8.09
N ALA A 225 8.71 8.48 8.67
CA ALA A 225 9.95 9.22 8.74
C ALA A 225 10.97 8.57 9.69
N GLU A 226 10.53 8.10 10.86
CA GLU A 226 11.40 7.50 11.89
C GLU A 226 11.96 6.13 11.46
N SER A 227 11.16 5.30 10.79
CA SER A 227 11.60 3.98 10.29
C SER A 227 12.76 4.08 9.28
N VAL A 228 12.95 5.23 8.65
CA VAL A 228 14.10 5.48 7.76
C VAL A 228 15.34 5.88 8.55
N ALA A 229 15.17 6.65 9.62
CA ALA A 229 16.29 7.14 10.44
C ALA A 229 17.00 5.99 11.16
N THR A 230 16.26 4.97 11.59
CA THR A 230 16.79 3.79 12.29
C THR A 230 17.69 2.93 11.38
N SER A 231 17.40 2.90 10.08
CA SER A 231 18.16 2.12 9.07
C SER A 231 19.50 2.77 8.65
N ALA A 232 19.72 4.04 8.99
CA ALA A 232 20.89 4.81 8.59
C ALA A 232 22.05 4.77 9.62
N LEU A 233 21.89 4.07 10.75
CA LEU A 233 22.96 3.91 11.75
C LEU A 233 23.80 2.68 11.38
N PRO A 234 25.09 2.85 10.99
CA PRO A 234 26.00 1.72 10.77
C PRO A 234 26.27 1.01 12.09
N SER A 235 26.19 -0.32 12.07
CA SER A 235 26.62 -1.22 13.14
C SER A 235 28.13 -1.09 13.41
#